data_3042673cb482debd0d7fccdbe8efd722
#
_entry.id   3042673cb482debd0d7fccdbe8efd722
#
_cell.length_a   1.000
_cell.length_b   1.000
_cell.length_c   1.000
_cell.angle_alpha   90.00
_cell.angle_beta   90.00
_cell.angle_gamma   90.00
#
_symmetry.space_group_name_H-M   'P 1'
#
loop_
_entity.id
_entity.type
_entity.pdbx_description
1 polymer ?
#
loop_
_entity_poly.entity_id
_entity_poly.type
_entity_poly.pdbx_seq_one_letter_code
_entity_poly.pdbx_strand_id
1 'polypeptide(L)'
;DMERLGAAFIAMPGHKGLYGPQGTGILLCGGDGLPAALLEGGTGSISLSQEMPDFLPDRLEAGTHNMPGIAGLLAGVRFVRRRGTDRILRHEQMLTRRTAELLRTLPAVEVFAAPEGKQQAGVLSFRVRGRDPELIGEALAERGIAVRAGLHCAPLAHRSAGTLNTGTVRVSFSAFNAPGDCEGLYYALREAIKK
;
A
#
# COMPACT_ATOMS: atom_id res chain seq x y z
N ASP A 1 14.92 -5.73 6.14
CA ASP A 1 16.06 -6.06 7.02
C ASP A 1 16.10 -5.06 8.17
N MET A 2 15.79 -5.51 9.39
CA MET A 2 15.72 -4.68 10.60
C MET A 2 17.08 -4.12 10.99
N GLU A 3 18.13 -4.92 10.91
CA GLU A 3 19.49 -4.52 11.26
C GLU A 3 19.96 -3.38 10.35
N ARG A 4 19.74 -3.51 9.04
CA ARG A 4 20.10 -2.48 8.07
C ARG A 4 19.30 -1.18 8.26
N LEU A 5 18.06 -1.27 8.77
CA LEU A 5 17.23 -0.10 9.09
C LEU A 5 17.58 0.51 10.45
N GLY A 6 18.31 -0.20 11.30
CA GLY A 6 18.53 0.20 12.70
C GLY A 6 17.22 0.29 13.49
N ALA A 7 16.21 -0.52 13.13
CA ALA A 7 14.87 -0.43 13.70
C ALA A 7 14.72 -1.42 14.86
N ALA A 8 14.27 -0.92 16.01
CA ALA A 8 13.90 -1.77 17.15
C ALA A 8 12.56 -2.50 16.89
N PHE A 9 11.65 -1.87 16.15
CA PHE A 9 10.35 -2.44 15.80
C PHE A 9 9.98 -2.12 14.35
N ILE A 10 9.34 -3.08 13.66
CA ILE A 10 8.74 -2.84 12.33
C ILE A 10 7.31 -3.35 12.35
N ALA A 11 6.35 -2.44 12.16
CA ALA A 11 4.94 -2.76 12.01
C ALA A 11 4.52 -2.72 10.53
N MET A 12 3.82 -3.75 10.07
CA MET A 12 3.39 -3.90 8.68
C MET A 12 1.93 -4.32 8.59
N PRO A 13 1.06 -3.59 7.85
CA PRO A 13 -0.29 -4.05 7.58
C PRO A 13 -0.28 -5.23 6.60
N GLY A 14 -1.01 -6.29 6.94
CA GLY A 14 -1.04 -7.51 6.14
C GLY A 14 -1.68 -7.36 4.76
N HIS A 15 -2.67 -6.47 4.64
CA HIS A 15 -3.49 -6.27 3.43
C HIS A 15 -2.88 -5.31 2.39
N LYS A 16 -1.61 -4.91 2.54
CA LYS A 16 -0.90 -4.08 1.55
C LYS A 16 0.19 -4.90 0.85
N GLY A 17 1.43 -4.49 0.90
CA GLY A 17 2.54 -5.16 0.21
C GLY A 17 2.83 -6.62 0.63
N LEU A 18 2.17 -7.11 1.67
CA LEU A 18 2.25 -8.52 2.08
C LEU A 18 1.16 -9.40 1.45
N TYR A 19 0.23 -8.84 0.69
CA TYR A 19 -0.86 -9.55 -0.02
C TYR A 19 -1.73 -10.45 0.87
N GLY A 20 -1.81 -10.13 2.17
CA GLY A 20 -2.67 -10.83 3.13
C GLY A 20 -4.07 -10.20 3.22
N PRO A 21 -5.00 -10.80 3.96
CA PRO A 21 -6.34 -10.27 4.15
C PRO A 21 -6.35 -9.05 5.08
N GLN A 22 -7.43 -8.28 5.00
CA GLN A 22 -7.71 -7.20 5.93
C GLN A 22 -7.83 -7.71 7.38
N GLY A 23 -7.57 -6.85 8.36
CA GLY A 23 -7.62 -7.21 9.77
C GLY A 23 -6.42 -8.05 10.24
N THR A 24 -5.35 -8.10 9.45
CA THR A 24 -4.08 -8.75 9.80
C THR A 24 -2.90 -7.80 9.69
N GLY A 25 -1.85 -8.09 10.44
CA GLY A 25 -0.61 -7.35 10.40
C GLY A 25 0.53 -8.15 11.03
N ILE A 26 1.74 -7.61 10.93
CA ILE A 26 2.94 -8.18 11.55
C ILE A 26 3.63 -7.07 12.33
N LEU A 27 4.01 -7.39 13.58
CA LEU A 27 4.97 -6.62 14.35
C LEU A 27 6.24 -7.45 14.49
N LEU A 28 7.34 -6.96 13.95
CA LEU A 28 8.66 -7.51 14.19
C LEU A 28 9.29 -6.77 15.38
N CYS A 29 9.74 -7.53 16.37
CA CYS A 29 10.47 -7.01 17.51
C CYS A 29 11.94 -7.41 17.39
N GLY A 30 12.85 -6.45 17.44
CA GLY A 30 14.29 -6.64 17.46
C GLY A 30 14.89 -6.00 18.70
N GLY A 31 16.03 -6.53 19.15
CA GLY A 31 16.72 -6.03 20.34
C GLY A 31 16.24 -6.65 21.65
N ASP A 32 16.81 -6.17 22.76
CA ASP A 32 16.71 -6.80 24.10
C ASP A 32 15.44 -6.38 24.87
N GLY A 33 14.60 -5.51 24.29
CA GLY A 33 13.41 -4.97 24.96
C GLY A 33 12.11 -5.52 24.39
N LEU A 34 11.27 -6.10 25.25
CA LEU A 34 9.89 -6.43 24.90
C LEU A 34 8.99 -5.21 25.16
N PRO A 35 8.10 -4.84 24.23
CA PRO A 35 7.13 -3.78 24.49
C PRO A 35 6.14 -4.21 25.58
N ALA A 36 5.58 -3.24 26.28
CA ALA A 36 4.46 -3.50 27.18
C ALA A 36 3.24 -3.95 26.38
N ALA A 37 2.44 -4.83 26.97
CA ALA A 37 1.13 -5.18 26.41
C ALA A 37 0.24 -3.92 26.35
N LEU A 38 -0.36 -3.67 25.18
CA LEU A 38 -1.35 -2.60 25.00
C LEU A 38 -2.75 -3.09 25.38
N LEU A 39 -3.02 -4.36 25.12
CA LEU A 39 -4.25 -5.04 25.45
C LEU A 39 -3.90 -6.25 26.32
N GLU A 40 -4.73 -6.48 27.33
CA GLU A 40 -4.60 -7.61 28.24
C GLU A 40 -5.81 -8.53 28.15
N GLY A 41 -5.58 -9.83 28.33
CA GLY A 41 -6.63 -10.84 28.25
C GLY A 41 -6.08 -12.25 28.22
N GLY A 42 -6.96 -13.25 28.23
CA GLY A 42 -6.54 -14.64 28.16
C GLY A 42 -5.81 -14.96 26.87
N THR A 43 -4.63 -15.57 26.98
CA THR A 43 -3.81 -16.01 25.84
C THR A 43 -3.94 -17.51 25.59
N GLY A 44 -4.42 -18.25 26.60
CA GLY A 44 -4.50 -19.72 26.56
C GLY A 44 -3.21 -20.46 26.91
N SER A 45 -2.07 -19.75 27.05
CA SER A 45 -0.77 -20.37 27.32
C SER A 45 -0.48 -20.56 28.81
N ILE A 46 -0.86 -19.58 29.67
CA ILE A 46 -0.65 -19.64 31.12
C ILE A 46 -1.95 -19.32 31.85
N SER A 47 -2.84 -20.31 31.94
CA SER A 47 -4.18 -20.12 32.51
C SER A 47 -4.24 -19.83 34.01
N LEU A 48 -3.16 -20.04 34.76
CA LEU A 48 -3.07 -19.77 36.18
C LEU A 48 -2.60 -18.33 36.51
N SER A 49 -2.02 -17.62 35.55
CA SER A 49 -1.54 -16.25 35.73
C SER A 49 -2.66 -15.26 35.40
N GLN A 50 -2.76 -14.21 36.22
CA GLN A 50 -3.60 -13.05 35.92
C GLN A 50 -2.87 -12.01 35.06
N GLU A 51 -1.52 -12.09 35.03
CA GLU A 51 -0.69 -11.20 34.24
C GLU A 51 -0.44 -11.76 32.84
N MET A 52 -0.23 -10.87 31.88
CA MET A 52 0.19 -11.27 30.53
C MET A 52 1.54 -11.99 30.57
N PRO A 53 1.74 -13.02 29.73
CA PRO A 53 3.02 -13.70 29.61
C PRO A 53 4.18 -12.74 29.33
N ASP A 54 5.38 -13.09 29.73
CA ASP A 54 6.60 -12.32 29.51
C ASP A 54 7.37 -12.72 28.23
N PHE A 55 6.76 -13.58 27.40
CA PHE A 55 7.33 -14.07 26.12
C PHE A 55 6.44 -13.73 24.92
N LEU A 56 7.08 -13.61 23.76
CA LEU A 56 6.38 -13.43 22.47
C LEU A 56 5.99 -14.78 21.86
N PRO A 57 4.87 -14.83 21.10
CA PRO A 57 3.98 -13.69 20.74
C PRO A 57 2.94 -13.37 21.82
N ASP A 58 2.71 -14.23 22.79
CA ASP A 58 1.57 -14.23 23.72
C ASP A 58 1.45 -12.94 24.53
N ARG A 59 2.58 -12.32 24.89
CA ARG A 59 2.60 -11.03 25.59
C ARG A 59 1.84 -9.92 24.86
N LEU A 60 1.79 -9.96 23.53
CA LEU A 60 1.20 -8.91 22.70
C LEU A 60 -0.09 -9.36 22.01
N GLU A 61 -0.47 -10.62 22.19
CA GLU A 61 -1.60 -11.24 21.51
C GLU A 61 -2.65 -11.75 22.52
N ALA A 62 -3.50 -10.83 23.00
CA ALA A 62 -4.60 -11.17 23.90
C ALA A 62 -5.82 -11.71 23.16
N GLY A 63 -6.49 -12.70 23.73
CA GLY A 63 -7.75 -13.25 23.22
C GLY A 63 -7.58 -14.34 22.16
N THR A 64 -8.67 -14.65 21.45
CA THR A 64 -8.69 -15.65 20.39
C THR A 64 -8.28 -15.02 19.05
N HIS A 65 -7.23 -15.56 18.45
CA HIS A 65 -6.65 -14.99 17.24
C HIS A 65 -7.48 -15.26 15.99
N ASN A 66 -7.37 -14.35 15.00
CA ASN A 66 -7.94 -14.51 13.67
C ASN A 66 -7.12 -15.54 12.87
N MET A 67 -7.25 -16.82 13.21
CA MET A 67 -6.49 -17.90 12.56
C MET A 67 -6.68 -17.97 11.03
N PRO A 68 -7.91 -17.83 10.48
CA PRO A 68 -8.09 -17.77 9.02
C PRO A 68 -7.33 -16.60 8.37
N GLY A 69 -7.35 -15.43 9.01
CA GLY A 69 -6.61 -14.25 8.53
C GLY A 69 -5.10 -14.45 8.60
N ILE A 70 -4.59 -15.05 9.68
CA ILE A 70 -3.16 -15.37 9.84
C ILE A 70 -2.71 -16.39 8.77
N ALA A 71 -3.51 -17.42 8.50
CA ALA A 71 -3.22 -18.39 7.44
C ALA A 71 -3.18 -17.73 6.06
N GLY A 72 -4.10 -16.79 5.77
CA GLY A 72 -4.09 -15.98 4.55
C GLY A 72 -2.86 -15.08 4.46
N LEU A 73 -2.48 -14.42 5.56
CA LEU A 73 -1.27 -13.60 5.62
C LEU A 73 0.00 -14.44 5.39
N LEU A 74 0.07 -15.65 5.96
CA LEU A 74 1.18 -16.58 5.71
C LEU A 74 1.30 -16.92 4.21
N ALA A 75 0.17 -17.14 3.52
CA ALA A 75 0.17 -17.38 2.07
C ALA A 75 0.72 -16.17 1.30
N GLY A 76 0.32 -14.95 1.67
CA GLY A 76 0.84 -13.70 1.10
C GLY A 76 2.35 -13.54 1.32
N VAL A 77 2.82 -13.72 2.54
CA VAL A 77 4.27 -13.66 2.86
C VAL A 77 5.06 -14.72 2.05
N ARG A 78 4.54 -15.94 1.93
CA ARG A 78 5.17 -16.99 1.10
C ARG A 78 5.22 -16.62 -0.38
N PHE A 79 4.18 -15.96 -0.89
CA PHE A 79 4.17 -15.43 -2.26
C PHE A 79 5.28 -14.38 -2.45
N VAL A 80 5.37 -13.37 -1.56
CA VAL A 80 6.40 -12.33 -1.62
C VAL A 80 7.80 -12.93 -1.57
N ARG A 81 8.05 -13.88 -0.65
CA ARG A 81 9.33 -14.59 -0.57
C ARG A 81 9.71 -15.32 -1.86
N ARG A 82 8.76 -16.05 -2.46
CA ARG A 82 9.01 -16.79 -3.72
C ARG A 82 9.24 -15.86 -4.90
N ARG A 83 8.49 -14.77 -4.99
CA ARG A 83 8.61 -13.78 -6.08
C ARG A 83 9.89 -12.96 -5.95
N GLY A 84 10.26 -12.62 -4.72
CA GLY A 84 11.38 -11.74 -4.37
C GLY A 84 10.96 -10.26 -4.36
N THR A 85 11.28 -9.56 -3.27
CA THR A 85 10.93 -8.14 -3.08
C THR A 85 11.50 -7.24 -4.16
N ASP A 86 12.77 -7.45 -4.56
CA ASP A 86 13.41 -6.67 -5.60
C ASP A 86 12.79 -6.87 -6.98
N ARG A 87 12.32 -8.10 -7.28
CA ARG A 87 11.62 -8.38 -8.54
C ARG A 87 10.26 -7.68 -8.56
N ILE A 88 9.52 -7.75 -7.45
CA ILE A 88 8.24 -7.04 -7.32
C ILE A 88 8.47 -5.54 -7.49
N LEU A 89 9.41 -4.95 -6.77
CA LEU A 89 9.74 -3.53 -6.85
C LEU A 89 10.09 -3.09 -8.27
N ARG A 90 10.99 -3.80 -8.95
CA ARG A 90 11.37 -3.46 -10.34
C ARG A 90 10.19 -3.54 -11.30
N HIS A 91 9.32 -4.53 -11.13
CA HIS A 91 8.09 -4.67 -11.93
C HIS A 91 7.14 -3.50 -11.72
N GLU A 92 6.84 -3.17 -10.46
CA GLU A 92 5.98 -2.04 -10.12
C GLU A 92 6.55 -0.70 -10.61
N GLN A 93 7.86 -0.50 -10.47
CA GLN A 93 8.54 0.70 -10.97
C GLN A 93 8.50 0.81 -12.49
N MET A 94 8.61 -0.29 -13.20
CA MET A 94 8.48 -0.31 -14.67
C MET A 94 7.08 0.13 -15.10
N LEU A 95 6.02 -0.42 -14.47
CA LEU A 95 4.64 -0.05 -14.75
C LEU A 95 4.36 1.42 -14.40
N THR A 96 4.87 1.87 -13.26
CA THR A 96 4.72 3.27 -12.80
C THR A 96 5.35 4.25 -13.78
N ARG A 97 6.58 3.99 -14.23
CA ARG A 97 7.27 4.83 -15.22
C ARG A 97 6.54 4.85 -16.55
N ARG A 98 6.16 3.68 -17.08
CA ARG A 98 5.39 3.57 -18.32
C ARG A 98 4.10 4.37 -18.24
N THR A 99 3.37 4.25 -17.16
CA THR A 99 2.13 5.01 -16.95
C THR A 99 2.40 6.51 -16.88
N ALA A 100 3.44 6.95 -16.16
CA ALA A 100 3.79 8.36 -16.10
C ALA A 100 4.14 8.94 -17.48
N GLU A 101 4.87 8.19 -18.29
CA GLU A 101 5.22 8.56 -19.68
C GLU A 101 3.95 8.71 -20.54
N LEU A 102 3.06 7.71 -20.52
CA LEU A 102 1.80 7.75 -21.27
C LEU A 102 0.93 8.94 -20.83
N LEU A 103 0.73 9.14 -19.53
CA LEU A 103 -0.13 10.20 -19.01
C LEU A 103 0.43 11.61 -19.31
N ARG A 104 1.73 11.80 -19.35
CA ARG A 104 2.36 13.08 -19.73
C ARG A 104 2.10 13.48 -21.17
N THR A 105 1.71 12.54 -22.04
CA THR A 105 1.31 12.87 -23.44
C THR A 105 -0.05 13.55 -23.51
N LEU A 106 -0.84 13.54 -22.44
CA LEU A 106 -2.15 14.19 -22.35
C LEU A 106 -1.99 15.60 -21.80
N PRO A 107 -2.18 16.68 -22.59
CA PRO A 107 -1.88 18.05 -22.17
C PRO A 107 -2.66 18.52 -20.93
N ALA A 108 -3.85 17.97 -20.70
CA ALA A 108 -4.68 18.30 -19.53
C ALA A 108 -4.23 17.61 -18.24
N VAL A 109 -3.32 16.61 -18.32
CA VAL A 109 -2.92 15.79 -17.17
C VAL A 109 -1.63 16.29 -16.57
N GLU A 110 -1.65 16.48 -15.28
CA GLU A 110 -0.47 16.75 -14.46
C GLU A 110 -0.11 15.51 -13.64
N VAL A 111 1.12 15.04 -13.77
CA VAL A 111 1.60 13.79 -13.17
C VAL A 111 2.56 14.10 -12.03
N PHE A 112 2.31 13.53 -10.86
CA PHE A 112 3.14 13.64 -9.66
C PHE A 112 4.01 12.39 -9.53
N ALA A 113 5.13 12.37 -10.22
CA ALA A 113 6.12 11.30 -10.16
C ALA A 113 7.38 11.77 -9.44
N ALA A 114 8.14 10.83 -8.87
CA ALA A 114 9.46 11.14 -8.31
C ALA A 114 10.38 11.73 -9.39
N PRO A 115 11.26 12.67 -9.03
CA PRO A 115 12.28 13.18 -9.94
C PRO A 115 13.17 12.05 -10.48
N GLU A 116 13.78 12.30 -11.64
CA GLU A 116 14.71 11.35 -12.22
C GLU A 116 15.85 11.00 -11.24
N GLY A 117 16.26 9.75 -11.23
CA GLY A 117 17.26 9.23 -10.29
C GLY A 117 16.76 8.97 -8.87
N LYS A 118 15.51 9.31 -8.55
CA LYS A 118 14.89 8.96 -7.25
C LYS A 118 14.07 7.69 -7.37
N GLN A 119 14.07 6.91 -6.28
CA GLN A 119 13.24 5.71 -6.21
C GLN A 119 11.78 6.09 -5.97
N GLN A 120 10.89 5.37 -6.65
CA GLN A 120 9.44 5.44 -6.48
C GLN A 120 8.90 4.03 -6.35
N ALA A 121 7.95 3.82 -5.45
CA ALA A 121 7.18 2.57 -5.36
C ALA A 121 6.13 2.49 -6.47
N GLY A 122 5.36 1.39 -6.51
CA GLY A 122 4.30 1.14 -7.48
C GLY A 122 3.06 2.05 -7.36
N VAL A 123 3.25 3.32 -7.02
CA VAL A 123 2.17 4.28 -6.78
C VAL A 123 2.43 5.55 -7.60
N LEU A 124 1.44 5.99 -8.36
CA LEU A 124 1.48 7.22 -9.14
C LEU A 124 0.22 8.03 -8.89
N SER A 125 0.37 9.33 -8.63
CA SER A 125 -0.74 10.26 -8.56
C SER A 125 -0.75 11.20 -9.76
N PHE A 126 -1.94 11.57 -10.20
CA PHE A 126 -2.13 12.56 -11.26
C PHE A 126 -3.41 13.36 -11.01
N ARG A 127 -3.54 14.51 -11.67
CA ARG A 127 -4.81 15.23 -11.77
C ARG A 127 -5.06 15.68 -13.20
N VAL A 128 -6.33 15.85 -13.53
CA VAL A 128 -6.77 16.51 -14.78
C VAL A 128 -7.10 17.96 -14.46
N ARG A 129 -6.45 18.90 -15.13
CA ARG A 129 -6.64 20.33 -14.86
C ARG A 129 -8.11 20.73 -15.08
N GLY A 130 -8.67 21.44 -14.07
CA GLY A 130 -10.04 21.89 -14.12
C GLY A 130 -11.12 20.80 -13.95
N ARG A 131 -10.71 19.59 -13.55
CA ARG A 131 -11.65 18.49 -13.29
C ARG A 131 -11.50 17.98 -11.86
N ASP A 132 -12.63 17.61 -11.28
CA ASP A 132 -12.68 16.94 -9.98
C ASP A 132 -12.07 15.53 -10.08
N PRO A 133 -11.09 15.16 -9.23
CA PRO A 133 -10.53 13.82 -9.21
C PRO A 133 -11.56 12.72 -8.94
N GLU A 134 -12.61 12.98 -8.16
CA GLU A 134 -13.66 11.99 -7.87
C GLU A 134 -14.45 11.66 -9.14
N LEU A 135 -14.86 12.68 -9.92
CA LEU A 135 -15.54 12.49 -11.20
C LEU A 135 -14.65 11.75 -12.22
N ILE A 136 -13.35 12.01 -12.22
CA ILE A 136 -12.40 11.24 -13.05
C ILE A 136 -12.32 9.79 -12.58
N GLY A 137 -12.29 9.56 -11.25
CA GLY A 137 -12.29 8.22 -10.66
C GLY A 137 -13.53 7.42 -11.05
N GLU A 138 -14.71 8.03 -11.00
CA GLU A 138 -15.98 7.44 -11.40
C GLU A 138 -15.98 7.09 -12.91
N ALA A 139 -15.57 8.03 -13.76
CA ALA A 139 -15.49 7.81 -15.20
C ALA A 139 -14.50 6.68 -15.59
N LEU A 140 -13.43 6.49 -14.81
CA LEU A 140 -12.50 5.38 -14.98
C LEU A 140 -13.12 4.06 -14.48
N ALA A 141 -13.85 4.08 -13.36
CA ALA A 141 -14.53 2.91 -12.82
C ALA A 141 -15.60 2.38 -13.78
N GLU A 142 -16.38 3.26 -14.45
CA GLU A 142 -17.31 2.88 -15.51
C GLU A 142 -16.64 2.12 -16.67
N ARG A 143 -15.32 2.29 -16.84
CA ARG A 143 -14.52 1.62 -17.88
C ARG A 143 -13.71 0.44 -17.33
N GLY A 144 -14.04 -0.02 -16.11
CA GLY A 144 -13.38 -1.15 -15.47
C GLY A 144 -11.98 -0.85 -14.91
N ILE A 145 -11.61 0.42 -14.77
CA ILE A 145 -10.31 0.82 -14.20
C ILE A 145 -10.50 1.26 -12.75
N ALA A 146 -10.04 0.44 -11.81
CA ALA A 146 -10.09 0.73 -10.39
C ALA A 146 -8.94 1.67 -9.98
N VAL A 147 -9.29 2.86 -9.50
CA VAL A 147 -8.36 3.87 -8.98
C VAL A 147 -8.86 4.39 -7.62
N ARG A 148 -8.08 5.23 -6.98
CA ARG A 148 -8.54 5.96 -5.80
C ARG A 148 -8.43 7.46 -6.04
N ALA A 149 -9.50 8.20 -5.75
CA ALA A 149 -9.52 9.66 -5.78
C ALA A 149 -9.43 10.27 -4.37
N GLY A 150 -9.08 11.54 -4.26
CA GLY A 150 -9.04 12.33 -3.03
C GLY A 150 -7.65 12.51 -2.41
N LEU A 151 -7.58 12.57 -1.07
CA LEU A 151 -6.36 12.91 -0.31
C LEU A 151 -5.53 11.70 0.15
N HIS A 152 -5.98 10.47 -0.11
CA HIS A 152 -5.22 9.21 0.11
C HIS A 152 -4.69 9.01 1.55
N CYS A 153 -5.32 9.61 2.57
CA CYS A 153 -4.84 9.64 3.96
C CYS A 153 -3.44 10.30 4.11
N ALA A 154 -3.09 11.23 3.21
CA ALA A 154 -1.78 11.86 3.15
C ALA A 154 -1.84 13.40 3.02
N PRO A 155 -2.52 14.12 3.94
CA PRO A 155 -2.75 15.55 3.80
C PRO A 155 -1.45 16.36 3.73
N LEU A 156 -0.39 15.94 4.42
CA LEU A 156 0.90 16.62 4.38
C LEU A 156 1.58 16.50 2.99
N ALA A 157 1.49 15.33 2.36
CA ALA A 157 1.99 15.14 1.00
C ALA A 157 1.22 16.02 0.01
N HIS A 158 -0.11 16.09 0.13
CA HIS A 158 -0.95 16.97 -0.69
C HIS A 158 -0.64 18.45 -0.47
N ARG A 159 -0.33 18.87 0.77
CA ARG A 159 0.12 20.24 1.08
C ARG A 159 1.43 20.55 0.36
N SER A 160 2.40 19.66 0.43
CA SER A 160 3.71 19.81 -0.23
C SER A 160 3.60 19.84 -1.76
N ALA A 161 2.66 19.08 -2.33
CA ALA A 161 2.40 19.02 -3.77
C ALA A 161 1.45 20.11 -4.28
N GLY A 162 0.91 20.98 -3.41
CA GLY A 162 -0.07 21.99 -3.80
C GLY A 162 -1.43 21.44 -4.25
N THR A 163 -1.79 20.23 -3.79
CA THR A 163 -3.01 19.52 -4.17
C THR A 163 -3.98 19.30 -3.00
N LEU A 164 -3.78 20.00 -1.88
CA LEU A 164 -4.59 19.80 -0.67
C LEU A 164 -6.07 20.11 -0.92
N ASN A 165 -6.37 21.16 -1.68
CA ASN A 165 -7.74 21.59 -1.96
C ASN A 165 -8.40 20.87 -3.12
N THR A 166 -7.63 20.13 -3.93
CA THR A 166 -8.15 19.45 -5.12
C THR A 166 -8.13 17.93 -4.98
N GLY A 167 -7.21 17.37 -4.18
CA GLY A 167 -6.90 15.96 -4.23
C GLY A 167 -6.21 15.55 -5.53
N THR A 168 -6.09 14.25 -5.74
CA THR A 168 -5.56 13.63 -6.97
C THR A 168 -6.25 12.31 -7.23
N VAL A 169 -6.11 11.78 -8.44
CA VAL A 169 -6.36 10.38 -8.74
C VAL A 169 -5.06 9.60 -8.54
N ARG A 170 -5.13 8.49 -7.82
CA ARG A 170 -3.98 7.62 -7.55
C ARG A 170 -4.18 6.26 -8.19
N VAL A 171 -3.20 5.81 -8.93
CA VAL A 171 -3.06 4.42 -9.38
C VAL A 171 -2.02 3.71 -8.53
N SER A 172 -2.23 2.42 -8.30
CA SER A 172 -1.35 1.59 -7.49
C SER A 172 -1.12 0.27 -8.21
N PHE A 173 0.13 -0.02 -8.51
CA PHE A 173 0.54 -1.26 -9.19
C PHE A 173 0.98 -2.31 -8.17
N SER A 174 0.85 -3.55 -8.56
CA SER A 174 1.23 -4.72 -7.79
C SER A 174 1.93 -5.76 -8.66
N ALA A 175 2.38 -6.85 -8.06
CA ALA A 175 2.96 -7.98 -8.78
C ALA A 175 1.99 -8.65 -9.77
N PHE A 176 0.71 -8.33 -9.73
CA PHE A 176 -0.35 -8.92 -10.58
C PHE A 176 -0.72 -8.08 -11.79
N ASN A 177 -0.30 -6.82 -11.83
CA ASN A 177 -0.56 -5.95 -12.97
C ASN A 177 0.35 -6.28 -14.17
N ALA A 178 -0.11 -5.96 -15.35
CA ALA A 178 0.59 -6.15 -16.61
C ALA A 178 0.77 -4.82 -17.37
N PRO A 179 1.69 -4.71 -18.34
CA PRO A 179 1.85 -3.52 -19.14
C PRO A 179 0.56 -3.05 -19.84
N GLY A 180 -0.30 -3.99 -20.25
CA GLY A 180 -1.61 -3.66 -20.85
C GLY A 180 -2.55 -2.88 -19.93
N ASP A 181 -2.36 -2.95 -18.58
CA ASP A 181 -3.14 -2.15 -17.64
C ASP A 181 -2.76 -0.65 -17.73
N CYS A 182 -1.49 -0.36 -18.07
CA CYS A 182 -1.04 1.01 -18.28
C CYS A 182 -1.69 1.64 -19.51
N GLU A 183 -1.75 0.89 -20.63
CA GLU A 183 -2.43 1.31 -21.85
C GLU A 183 -3.94 1.42 -21.63
N GLY A 184 -4.53 0.45 -20.92
CA GLY A 184 -5.96 0.48 -20.58
C GLY A 184 -6.34 1.75 -19.81
N LEU A 185 -5.56 2.10 -18.77
CA LEU A 185 -5.73 3.35 -18.04
C LEU A 185 -5.59 4.57 -18.95
N TYR A 186 -4.55 4.61 -19.79
CA TYR A 186 -4.32 5.73 -20.71
C TYR A 186 -5.50 5.95 -21.65
N TYR A 187 -5.99 4.90 -22.31
CA TYR A 187 -7.12 5.02 -23.23
C TYR A 187 -8.41 5.38 -22.50
N ALA A 188 -8.69 4.78 -21.35
CA ALA A 188 -9.86 5.11 -20.54
C ALA A 188 -9.86 6.58 -20.09
N LEU A 189 -8.71 7.08 -19.61
CA LEU A 189 -8.59 8.48 -19.21
C LEU A 189 -8.72 9.44 -20.39
N ARG A 190 -8.08 9.14 -21.52
CA ARG A 190 -8.19 9.96 -22.73
C ARG A 190 -9.64 10.13 -23.19
N GLU A 191 -10.45 9.08 -23.11
CA GLU A 191 -11.87 9.16 -23.43
C GLU A 191 -12.70 9.89 -22.35
N ALA A 192 -12.32 9.73 -21.07
CA ALA A 192 -12.97 10.44 -19.96
C ALA A 192 -12.75 11.97 -20.00
N ILE A 193 -11.60 12.41 -20.49
CA ILE A 193 -11.26 13.85 -20.58
C ILE A 193 -12.00 14.55 -21.74
N LYS A 194 -12.41 13.83 -22.80
CA LYS A 194 -13.13 14.41 -23.96
C LYS A 194 -14.55 14.85 -23.65
N LYS A 195 -15.15 14.28 -22.60
CA LYS A 195 -16.49 14.63 -22.11
C LYS A 195 -16.42 15.81 -21.13
#